data_e9b79fc7f0dc2af9cbe2a30b97405f4a
#
_entry.id   e9b79fc7f0dc2af9cbe2a30b97405f4a
#
_cell.length_a   1.000
_cell.length_b   1.000
_cell.length_c   1.000
_cell.angle_alpha   90.00
_cell.angle_beta   90.00
_cell.angle_gamma   90.00
#
_symmetry.space_group_name_H-M   'P 1'
#
loop_
_entity.id
_entity.type
_entity.pdbx_description
1 polymer ?
#
loop_
_entity_poly.entity_id
_entity_poly.type
_entity_poly.pdbx_seq_one_letter_code
_entity_poly.pdbx_strand_id
1 'polypeptide(L)'
;MKAKSRSASTAAARHAARTPTLNIDHLPLPYVEMDARGIITRANRATLALHHPEQGELIGKSGWDLLAIDEKNRSTAAFLSLMVSGEEPPVICRSIFDCSGRFRAYEIHRSMIRKSGGRPVGMRMIFMDVTERKNALEEAQRNCEWLENAMHSVAEAVILTDALGVIRSVNPAAEKLSGWSANELMGMAIDEILPVQARPCGGSVLDLQVMLQLPWSGAATVMTRQRHQVKVQISTSPILNKNNDFVSGVTAILRRVESFA
;
A
#
# COMPACT_ATOMS: atom_id res chain seq x y z
N MET A 1 -79.43 21.99 -4.57
CA MET A 1 -78.36 21.59 -3.61
C MET A 1 -77.06 21.35 -4.40
N LYS A 2 -76.26 22.40 -4.55
CA LYS A 2 -74.92 22.38 -5.14
C LYS A 2 -73.99 23.07 -4.13
N ALA A 3 -73.01 22.38 -3.62
CA ALA A 3 -71.75 22.88 -3.10
C ALA A 3 -71.08 21.86 -2.21
N LYS A 4 -70.01 21.28 -2.62
CA LYS A 4 -68.83 20.85 -1.84
C LYS A 4 -67.97 19.88 -2.68
N SER A 5 -67.16 20.40 -3.56
CA SER A 5 -66.00 19.67 -4.13
C SER A 5 -64.97 20.64 -4.71
N ARG A 6 -64.42 21.53 -3.90
CA ARG A 6 -63.30 22.40 -4.28
C ARG A 6 -62.38 22.72 -3.10
N SER A 7 -61.91 21.72 -2.36
CA SER A 7 -60.91 21.99 -1.32
C SER A 7 -59.84 20.91 -1.15
N ALA A 8 -59.80 19.88 -2.01
CA ALA A 8 -58.80 18.81 -1.92
C ALA A 8 -57.62 18.95 -2.89
N SER A 9 -57.66 19.91 -3.81
CA SER A 9 -56.61 20.03 -4.87
C SER A 9 -55.45 20.98 -4.54
N THR A 10 -55.54 21.75 -3.46
CA THR A 10 -54.52 22.77 -3.13
C THR A 10 -53.49 22.34 -2.10
N ALA A 11 -53.68 21.19 -1.45
CA ALA A 11 -52.71 20.66 -0.45
C ALA A 11 -51.66 19.76 -1.06
N ALA A 12 -51.94 19.13 -2.22
CA ALA A 12 -50.98 18.22 -2.88
C ALA A 12 -49.88 18.95 -3.66
N ALA A 13 -50.03 20.23 -3.97
CA ALA A 13 -49.04 20.99 -4.76
C ALA A 13 -47.91 21.63 -3.91
N ARG A 14 -47.93 21.48 -2.59
CA ARG A 14 -46.92 22.09 -1.70
C ARG A 14 -45.82 21.14 -1.21
N HIS A 15 -45.82 19.87 -1.65
CA HIS A 15 -44.74 18.89 -1.37
C HIS A 15 -43.95 18.56 -2.60
N ALA A 16 -43.70 19.53 -3.49
CA ALA A 16 -42.55 19.43 -4.38
C ALA A 16 -41.31 19.42 -3.48
N ALA A 17 -40.81 18.23 -3.25
CA ALA A 17 -39.61 17.99 -2.48
C ALA A 17 -38.52 18.94 -3.00
N ARG A 18 -38.18 19.97 -2.24
CA ARG A 18 -36.90 20.70 -2.45
C ARG A 18 -35.83 19.64 -2.32
N THR A 19 -35.28 19.21 -3.45
CA THR A 19 -34.07 18.40 -3.46
C THR A 19 -33.10 19.10 -2.49
N PRO A 20 -32.65 18.47 -1.42
CA PRO A 20 -31.75 19.13 -0.48
C PRO A 20 -30.53 19.55 -1.28
N THR A 21 -30.36 20.85 -1.45
CA THR A 21 -29.15 21.40 -2.08
C THR A 21 -28.02 21.03 -1.14
N LEU A 22 -27.20 20.09 -1.56
CA LEU A 22 -26.03 19.65 -0.79
C LEU A 22 -25.20 20.91 -0.51
N ASN A 23 -25.14 21.30 0.77
CA ASN A 23 -24.29 22.42 1.15
C ASN A 23 -22.83 21.90 1.19
N ILE A 24 -22.09 22.23 0.13
CA ILE A 24 -20.69 21.80 -0.02
C ILE A 24 -19.77 22.32 1.10
N ASP A 25 -20.17 23.40 1.81
CA ASP A 25 -19.39 23.96 2.91
C ASP A 25 -19.37 23.05 4.14
N HIS A 26 -20.33 22.11 4.24
CA HIS A 26 -20.34 21.10 5.31
C HIS A 26 -19.53 19.84 4.97
N LEU A 27 -18.99 19.72 3.76
CA LEU A 27 -18.11 18.62 3.41
C LEU A 27 -16.76 18.80 4.13
N PRO A 28 -16.29 17.79 4.86
CA PRO A 28 -14.98 17.86 5.54
C PRO A 28 -13.79 17.76 4.59
N LEU A 29 -14.02 17.37 3.33
CA LEU A 29 -13.02 17.25 2.31
C LEU A 29 -12.98 18.51 1.43
N PRO A 30 -11.81 18.97 1.00
CA PRO A 30 -11.68 20.06 0.05
C PRO A 30 -12.43 19.76 -1.24
N TYR A 31 -13.23 20.71 -1.67
CA TYR A 31 -14.07 20.63 -2.86
C TYR A 31 -13.92 21.88 -3.73
N VAL A 32 -13.68 21.69 -5.03
CA VAL A 32 -13.50 22.75 -6.02
C VAL A 32 -14.34 22.44 -7.26
N GLU A 33 -14.99 23.47 -7.82
CA GLU A 33 -15.52 23.44 -9.18
C GLU A 33 -14.76 24.44 -10.06
N MET A 34 -14.48 24.02 -11.29
CA MET A 34 -13.88 24.87 -12.32
C MET A 34 -14.77 24.91 -13.57
N ASP A 35 -14.74 26.02 -14.27
CA ASP A 35 -15.38 26.14 -15.60
C ASP A 35 -14.55 25.44 -16.68
N ALA A 36 -15.03 25.46 -17.93
CA ALA A 36 -14.35 24.85 -19.09
C ALA A 36 -12.98 25.49 -19.42
N ARG A 37 -12.64 26.64 -18.83
CA ARG A 37 -11.34 27.31 -18.97
C ARG A 37 -10.40 27.02 -17.82
N GLY A 38 -10.86 26.24 -16.82
CA GLY A 38 -10.09 25.93 -15.62
C GLY A 38 -10.10 27.03 -14.56
N ILE A 39 -11.07 27.96 -14.64
CA ILE A 39 -11.25 29.01 -13.65
C ILE A 39 -12.11 28.47 -12.50
N ILE A 40 -11.69 28.68 -11.27
CA ILE A 40 -12.40 28.25 -10.07
C ILE A 40 -13.70 29.05 -9.95
N THR A 41 -14.83 28.34 -9.97
CA THR A 41 -16.18 28.91 -9.83
C THR A 41 -16.78 28.68 -8.45
N ARG A 42 -16.36 27.59 -7.77
CA ARG A 42 -16.79 27.29 -6.40
C ARG A 42 -15.66 26.58 -5.64
N ALA A 43 -15.54 26.91 -4.38
CA ALA A 43 -14.66 26.23 -3.43
C ALA A 43 -15.34 26.21 -2.05
N ASN A 44 -15.21 25.11 -1.32
CA ASN A 44 -15.78 25.01 0.04
C ASN A 44 -14.77 25.50 1.10
N ARG A 45 -15.26 25.59 2.35
CA ARG A 45 -14.47 26.03 3.49
C ARG A 45 -13.20 25.17 3.71
N ALA A 46 -13.27 23.86 3.47
CA ALA A 46 -12.13 22.98 3.62
C ALA A 46 -11.03 23.27 2.57
N THR A 47 -11.41 23.66 1.34
CA THR A 47 -10.45 24.10 0.31
C THR A 47 -9.76 25.42 0.73
N LEU A 48 -10.52 26.35 1.28
CA LEU A 48 -9.96 27.62 1.74
C LEU A 48 -8.93 27.45 2.86
N ALA A 49 -9.15 26.44 3.74
CA ALA A 49 -8.22 26.12 4.81
C ALA A 49 -6.86 25.54 4.31
N LEU A 50 -6.81 24.99 3.09
CA LEU A 50 -5.57 24.52 2.46
C LEU A 50 -4.73 25.66 1.88
N HIS A 51 -5.36 26.80 1.59
CA HIS A 51 -4.73 27.93 0.96
C HIS A 51 -4.29 28.98 1.97
N HIS A 52 -3.17 29.61 1.66
CA HIS A 52 -2.66 30.71 2.47
C HIS A 52 -3.63 31.90 2.39
N PRO A 53 -4.07 32.49 3.53
CA PRO A 53 -4.97 33.64 3.52
C PRO A 53 -4.47 34.84 2.71
N GLU A 54 -3.14 34.98 2.59
CA GLU A 54 -2.49 36.04 1.83
C GLU A 54 -2.65 35.90 0.30
N GLN A 55 -3.06 34.74 -0.20
CA GLN A 55 -3.28 34.53 -1.64
C GLN A 55 -4.63 35.08 -2.14
N GLY A 56 -5.45 35.63 -1.22
CA GLY A 56 -6.76 36.21 -1.54
C GLY A 56 -7.81 35.18 -1.96
N GLU A 57 -8.94 35.66 -2.51
CA GLU A 57 -10.04 34.79 -2.93
C GLU A 57 -9.60 33.81 -4.02
N LEU A 58 -9.99 32.54 -3.88
CA LEU A 58 -9.73 31.48 -4.86
C LEU A 58 -10.68 31.58 -6.06
N ILE A 59 -11.88 32.09 -5.84
CA ILE A 59 -12.92 32.21 -6.89
C ILE A 59 -12.42 33.20 -7.96
N GLY A 60 -12.55 32.79 -9.22
CA GLY A 60 -12.08 33.58 -10.35
C GLY A 60 -10.60 33.41 -10.72
N LYS A 61 -9.80 32.70 -9.89
CA LYS A 61 -8.41 32.35 -10.22
C LYS A 61 -8.34 31.05 -11.00
N SER A 62 -7.19 30.85 -11.67
CA SER A 62 -6.90 29.58 -12.34
C SER A 62 -6.66 28.49 -11.31
N GLY A 63 -7.34 27.34 -11.45
CA GLY A 63 -7.11 26.18 -10.61
C GLY A 63 -5.68 25.62 -10.70
N TRP A 64 -4.95 26.00 -11.72
CA TRP A 64 -3.56 25.58 -11.93
C TRP A 64 -2.57 26.37 -11.10
N ASP A 65 -2.95 27.54 -10.57
CA ASP A 65 -2.10 28.33 -9.69
C ASP A 65 -1.88 27.65 -8.32
N LEU A 66 -2.64 26.60 -8.05
CA LEU A 66 -2.51 25.72 -6.86
C LEU A 66 -1.42 24.66 -7.01
N LEU A 67 -0.86 24.49 -8.21
CA LEU A 67 0.10 23.43 -8.54
C LEU A 67 1.50 23.96 -8.71
N ALA A 68 2.50 23.12 -8.51
CA ALA A 68 3.87 23.43 -8.87
C ALA A 68 4.00 23.73 -10.39
N ILE A 69 4.96 24.60 -10.75
CA ILE A 69 5.12 25.12 -12.12
C ILE A 69 5.22 24.00 -13.17
N ASP A 70 5.97 22.92 -12.87
CA ASP A 70 6.19 21.80 -13.78
C ASP A 70 4.93 20.95 -14.01
N GLU A 71 4.03 20.91 -13.04
CA GLU A 71 2.75 20.19 -13.13
C GLU A 71 1.66 21.04 -13.80
N LYS A 72 1.78 22.37 -13.76
CA LYS A 72 0.80 23.32 -14.27
C LYS A 72 0.50 23.08 -15.76
N ASN A 73 1.52 23.01 -16.60
CA ASN A 73 1.36 22.86 -18.06
C ASN A 73 0.76 21.50 -18.41
N ARG A 74 1.23 20.42 -17.79
CA ARG A 74 0.70 19.06 -18.03
C ARG A 74 -0.75 18.93 -17.58
N SER A 75 -1.10 19.50 -16.44
CA SER A 75 -2.45 19.44 -15.89
C SER A 75 -3.42 20.27 -16.72
N THR A 76 -2.99 21.44 -17.25
CA THR A 76 -3.80 22.28 -18.13
C THR A 76 -4.10 21.56 -19.45
N ALA A 77 -3.09 20.98 -20.09
CA ALA A 77 -3.28 20.26 -21.36
C ALA A 77 -4.21 19.04 -21.19
N ALA A 78 -4.00 18.25 -20.13
CA ALA A 78 -4.86 17.11 -19.83
C ALA A 78 -6.32 17.51 -19.56
N PHE A 79 -6.54 18.61 -18.83
CA PHE A 79 -7.86 19.14 -18.57
C PHE A 79 -8.57 19.58 -19.87
N LEU A 80 -7.88 20.35 -20.71
CA LEU A 80 -8.46 20.81 -21.99
C LEU A 80 -8.81 19.62 -22.89
N SER A 81 -7.96 18.60 -22.95
CA SER A 81 -8.25 17.36 -23.67
C SER A 81 -9.54 16.69 -23.18
N LEU A 82 -9.72 16.58 -21.85
CA LEU A 82 -10.93 16.03 -21.23
C LEU A 82 -12.17 16.89 -21.53
N MET A 83 -12.05 18.23 -21.56
CA MET A 83 -13.16 19.10 -21.92
C MET A 83 -13.59 18.92 -23.37
N VAL A 84 -12.67 18.55 -24.26
CA VAL A 84 -12.94 18.29 -25.69
C VAL A 84 -13.51 16.89 -25.90
N SER A 85 -12.87 15.86 -25.33
CA SER A 85 -13.29 14.45 -25.47
C SER A 85 -14.62 14.18 -24.76
N GLY A 86 -14.87 14.86 -23.65
CA GLY A 86 -16.02 14.61 -22.79
C GLY A 86 -15.94 13.30 -22.01
N GLU A 87 -14.79 12.64 -21.96
CA GLU A 87 -14.57 11.44 -21.18
C GLU A 87 -14.55 11.76 -19.68
N GLU A 88 -15.00 10.81 -18.87
CA GLU A 88 -14.90 10.96 -17.41
C GLU A 88 -13.43 10.94 -16.96
N PRO A 89 -13.01 11.92 -16.16
CA PRO A 89 -11.63 12.04 -15.77
C PRO A 89 -11.22 10.93 -14.78
N PRO A 90 -10.04 10.32 -14.95
CA PRO A 90 -9.55 9.34 -13.97
C PRO A 90 -9.22 10.01 -12.65
N VAL A 91 -9.17 9.21 -11.58
CA VAL A 91 -8.58 9.63 -10.30
C VAL A 91 -7.08 9.85 -10.50
N ILE A 92 -6.55 10.93 -9.93
CA ILE A 92 -5.11 11.23 -10.00
C ILE A 92 -4.54 11.50 -8.60
N CYS A 93 -3.25 11.19 -8.42
CA CYS A 93 -2.50 11.59 -7.24
C CYS A 93 -1.61 12.80 -7.57
N ARG A 94 -1.61 13.80 -6.69
CA ARG A 94 -0.78 15.00 -6.83
C ARG A 94 -0.21 15.41 -5.48
N SER A 95 0.99 15.98 -5.52
CA SER A 95 1.57 16.65 -4.35
C SER A 95 1.27 18.14 -4.43
N ILE A 96 0.66 18.66 -3.39
CA ILE A 96 0.24 20.06 -3.28
C ILE A 96 0.91 20.66 -2.03
N PHE A 97 1.38 21.90 -2.13
CA PHE A 97 1.87 22.64 -0.96
C PHE A 97 0.70 23.08 -0.09
N ASP A 98 0.77 22.77 1.19
CA ASP A 98 -0.17 23.33 2.16
C ASP A 98 0.23 24.76 2.54
N CYS A 99 -0.63 25.44 3.29
CA CYS A 99 -0.38 26.81 3.76
C CYS A 99 0.87 26.97 4.66
N SER A 100 1.47 25.87 5.14
CA SER A 100 2.74 25.86 5.88
C SER A 100 3.95 25.62 4.98
N GLY A 101 3.76 25.51 3.67
CA GLY A 101 4.82 25.23 2.70
C GLY A 101 5.26 23.76 2.68
N ARG A 102 4.51 22.85 3.31
CA ARG A 102 4.80 21.40 3.29
C ARG A 102 4.10 20.72 2.12
N PHE A 103 4.78 19.78 1.51
CA PHE A 103 4.15 18.90 0.52
C PHE A 103 3.19 17.92 1.19
N ARG A 104 1.96 17.87 0.67
CA ARG A 104 0.96 16.87 1.00
C ARG A 104 0.54 16.13 -0.24
N ALA A 105 0.36 14.82 -0.12
CA ALA A 105 -0.12 13.97 -1.21
C ALA A 105 -1.65 13.92 -1.18
N TYR A 106 -2.26 14.32 -2.29
CA TYR A 106 -3.72 14.25 -2.48
C TYR A 106 -4.09 13.28 -3.56
N GLU A 107 -5.07 12.44 -3.27
CA GLU A 107 -5.84 11.71 -4.27
C GLU A 107 -7.02 12.59 -4.68
N ILE A 108 -7.10 12.93 -5.98
CA ILE A 108 -8.07 13.87 -6.52
C ILE A 108 -9.10 13.10 -7.33
N HIS A 109 -10.31 13.03 -6.77
CA HIS A 109 -11.47 12.48 -7.45
C HIS A 109 -12.13 13.57 -8.25
N ARG A 110 -12.33 13.33 -9.55
CA ARG A 110 -12.79 14.32 -10.52
C ARG A 110 -14.04 13.82 -11.22
N SER A 111 -14.96 14.71 -11.55
CA SER A 111 -16.11 14.40 -12.41
C SER A 111 -16.51 15.59 -13.25
N MET A 112 -17.06 15.33 -14.45
CA MET A 112 -17.51 16.37 -15.36
C MET A 112 -18.78 17.06 -14.88
N ILE A 113 -18.85 18.37 -15.03
CA ILE A 113 -20.08 19.14 -14.94
C ILE A 113 -20.63 19.29 -16.35
N ARG A 114 -21.85 18.79 -16.59
CA ARG A 114 -22.48 18.79 -17.91
C ARG A 114 -23.74 19.64 -17.92
N LYS A 115 -24.02 20.31 -19.06
CA LYS A 115 -25.32 20.91 -19.32
C LYS A 115 -26.33 19.86 -19.79
N SER A 116 -27.62 20.25 -19.76
CA SER A 116 -28.70 19.52 -20.44
C SER A 116 -28.33 19.36 -21.92
N GLY A 117 -28.02 18.13 -22.37
CA GLY A 117 -27.45 17.86 -23.69
C GLY A 117 -26.06 17.26 -23.68
N GLY A 118 -25.50 16.98 -22.49
CA GLY A 118 -24.29 16.16 -22.31
C GLY A 118 -22.96 16.89 -22.53
N ARG A 119 -22.94 18.13 -23.01
CA ARG A 119 -21.69 18.88 -23.24
C ARG A 119 -21.01 19.23 -21.91
N PRO A 120 -19.71 18.94 -21.77
CA PRO A 120 -18.93 19.37 -20.62
C PRO A 120 -18.86 20.90 -20.53
N VAL A 121 -19.07 21.43 -19.34
CA VAL A 121 -18.99 22.88 -19.07
C VAL A 121 -18.05 23.20 -17.92
N GLY A 122 -17.49 22.18 -17.29
CA GLY A 122 -16.57 22.31 -16.18
C GLY A 122 -16.27 20.97 -15.54
N MET A 123 -15.55 21.02 -14.44
CA MET A 123 -15.15 19.85 -13.65
C MET A 123 -15.29 20.17 -12.16
N ARG A 124 -15.73 19.18 -11.41
CA ARG A 124 -15.70 19.21 -9.94
C ARG A 124 -14.65 18.24 -9.44
N MET A 125 -14.03 18.58 -8.31
CA MET A 125 -12.94 17.82 -7.71
C MET A 125 -13.12 17.74 -6.21
N ILE A 126 -12.79 16.58 -5.65
CA ILE A 126 -12.66 16.34 -4.22
C ILE A 126 -11.22 15.89 -3.96
N PHE A 127 -10.60 16.46 -2.94
CA PHE A 127 -9.21 16.17 -2.59
C PHE A 127 -9.20 15.36 -1.30
N MET A 128 -8.58 14.21 -1.36
CA MET A 128 -8.42 13.30 -0.23
C MET A 128 -6.94 13.30 0.18
N ASP A 129 -6.64 13.77 1.38
CA ASP A 129 -5.25 13.73 1.90
C ASP A 129 -4.88 12.27 2.16
N VAL A 130 -3.87 11.79 1.44
CA VAL A 130 -3.34 10.43 1.55
C VAL A 130 -1.89 10.43 2.02
N THR A 131 -1.41 11.55 2.56
CA THR A 131 -0.01 11.75 2.95
C THR A 131 0.43 10.70 3.98
N GLU A 132 -0.33 10.52 5.06
CA GLU A 132 0.01 9.55 6.09
C GLU A 132 0.01 8.11 5.55
N ARG A 133 -1.01 7.75 4.76
CA ARG A 133 -1.10 6.43 4.13
C ARG A 133 0.08 6.16 3.19
N LYS A 134 0.45 7.16 2.39
CA LYS A 134 1.57 7.06 1.46
C LYS A 134 2.90 6.94 2.20
N ASN A 135 3.12 7.79 3.20
CA ASN A 135 4.33 7.76 4.02
C ASN A 135 4.48 6.42 4.76
N ALA A 136 3.39 5.91 5.36
CA ALA A 136 3.41 4.61 6.04
C ALA A 136 3.72 3.45 5.08
N LEU A 137 3.18 3.49 3.85
CA LEU A 137 3.47 2.49 2.83
C LEU A 137 4.95 2.55 2.39
N GLU A 138 5.46 3.76 2.11
CA GLU A 138 6.85 3.96 1.72
C GLU A 138 7.83 3.58 2.84
N GLU A 139 7.48 3.85 4.10
CA GLU A 139 8.26 3.42 5.25
C GLU A 139 8.27 1.89 5.38
N ALA A 140 7.11 1.25 5.26
CA ALA A 140 7.01 -0.21 5.28
C ALA A 140 7.83 -0.86 4.15
N GLN A 141 7.77 -0.30 2.94
CA GLN A 141 8.57 -0.77 1.81
C GLN A 141 10.08 -0.63 2.08
N ARG A 142 10.52 0.55 2.53
CA ARG A 142 11.94 0.78 2.90
C ARG A 142 12.42 -0.18 3.99
N ASN A 143 11.57 -0.46 4.98
CA ASN A 143 11.91 -1.41 6.04
C ASN A 143 12.03 -2.84 5.51
N CYS A 144 11.16 -3.26 4.59
CA CYS A 144 11.27 -4.56 3.91
C CYS A 144 12.56 -4.66 3.10
N GLU A 145 12.86 -3.68 2.26
CA GLU A 145 14.09 -3.62 1.45
C GLU A 145 15.35 -3.65 2.33
N TRP A 146 15.32 -2.91 3.45
CA TRP A 146 16.42 -2.91 4.40
C TRP A 146 16.64 -4.29 5.03
N LEU A 147 15.55 -4.96 5.45
CA LEU A 147 15.62 -6.31 6.04
C LEU A 147 16.12 -7.35 5.01
N GLU A 148 15.65 -7.28 3.76
CA GLU A 148 16.12 -8.13 2.68
C GLU A 148 17.62 -7.93 2.43
N ASN A 149 18.07 -6.69 2.33
CA ASN A 149 19.49 -6.37 2.15
C ASN A 149 20.34 -6.83 3.35
N ALA A 150 19.84 -6.65 4.58
CA ALA A 150 20.51 -7.13 5.78
C ALA A 150 20.67 -8.67 5.75
N MET A 151 19.60 -9.39 5.39
CA MET A 151 19.63 -10.85 5.27
C MET A 151 20.60 -11.31 4.17
N HIS A 152 20.67 -10.60 3.03
CA HIS A 152 21.60 -10.88 1.94
C HIS A 152 23.06 -10.61 2.31
N SER A 153 23.33 -9.70 3.25
CA SER A 153 24.70 -9.38 3.71
C SER A 153 25.27 -10.40 4.70
N VAL A 154 24.42 -11.26 5.29
CA VAL A 154 24.88 -12.30 6.21
C VAL A 154 25.69 -13.35 5.48
N ALA A 155 26.94 -13.58 5.93
CA ALA A 155 27.84 -14.54 5.30
C ALA A 155 27.44 -16.00 5.58
N GLU A 156 26.73 -16.25 6.66
CA GLU A 156 26.22 -17.57 7.03
C GLU A 156 24.92 -17.87 6.25
N ALA A 157 24.70 -19.14 5.92
CA ALA A 157 23.48 -19.55 5.27
C ALA A 157 22.28 -19.40 6.22
N VAL A 158 21.29 -18.62 5.81
CA VAL A 158 20.06 -18.38 6.58
C VAL A 158 18.88 -18.93 5.79
N ILE A 159 18.09 -19.78 6.47
CA ILE A 159 16.85 -20.37 5.94
C ILE A 159 15.73 -20.03 6.92
N LEU A 160 14.63 -19.49 6.40
CA LEU A 160 13.41 -19.22 7.14
C LEU A 160 12.33 -20.20 6.69
N THR A 161 11.66 -20.83 7.66
CA THR A 161 10.53 -21.73 7.39
C THR A 161 9.26 -21.22 8.07
N ASP A 162 8.12 -21.74 7.62
CA ASP A 162 6.89 -21.64 8.41
C ASP A 162 6.85 -22.68 9.54
N ALA A 163 5.74 -22.71 10.28
CA ALA A 163 5.51 -23.65 11.38
C ALA A 163 5.44 -25.13 10.94
N LEU A 164 5.28 -25.41 9.66
CA LEU A 164 5.27 -26.76 9.09
C LEU A 164 6.64 -27.18 8.54
N GLY A 165 7.67 -26.31 8.66
CA GLY A 165 9.00 -26.55 8.13
C GLY A 165 9.13 -26.34 6.62
N VAL A 166 8.15 -25.69 5.99
CA VAL A 166 8.22 -25.30 4.58
C VAL A 166 9.07 -24.04 4.44
N ILE A 167 10.07 -24.07 3.58
CA ILE A 167 11.00 -22.95 3.33
C ILE A 167 10.23 -21.79 2.72
N ARG A 168 10.31 -20.63 3.35
CA ARG A 168 9.67 -19.37 2.94
C ARG A 168 10.65 -18.32 2.46
N SER A 169 11.90 -18.37 2.92
CA SER A 169 12.95 -17.45 2.48
C SER A 169 14.33 -18.05 2.72
N VAL A 170 15.29 -17.69 1.88
CA VAL A 170 16.70 -18.05 1.99
C VAL A 170 17.58 -16.88 1.58
N ASN A 171 18.79 -16.82 2.11
CA ASN A 171 19.76 -15.83 1.68
C ASN A 171 20.74 -16.42 0.61
N PRO A 172 21.52 -15.58 -0.10
CA PRO A 172 22.47 -16.05 -1.11
C PRO A 172 23.54 -17.01 -0.57
N ALA A 173 23.87 -16.96 0.70
CA ALA A 173 24.79 -17.89 1.32
C ALA A 173 24.18 -19.30 1.44
N ALA A 174 22.86 -19.42 1.67
CA ALA A 174 22.15 -20.70 1.65
C ALA A 174 22.10 -21.32 0.26
N GLU A 175 21.92 -20.52 -0.79
CA GLU A 175 22.00 -20.98 -2.17
C GLU A 175 23.39 -21.53 -2.51
N LYS A 176 24.45 -20.79 -2.13
CA LYS A 176 25.85 -21.22 -2.34
C LYS A 176 26.17 -22.49 -1.55
N LEU A 177 25.66 -22.64 -0.33
CA LEU A 177 25.90 -23.79 0.52
C LEU A 177 25.19 -25.04 -0.01
N SER A 178 23.93 -24.91 -0.40
CA SER A 178 23.08 -26.03 -0.83
C SER A 178 23.23 -26.35 -2.33
N GLY A 179 23.60 -25.37 -3.16
CA GLY A 179 23.65 -25.48 -4.62
C GLY A 179 22.27 -25.40 -5.28
N TRP A 180 21.22 -25.12 -4.54
CA TRP A 180 19.87 -24.86 -5.03
C TRP A 180 19.65 -23.36 -5.10
N SER A 181 18.91 -22.89 -6.12
CA SER A 181 18.48 -21.49 -6.18
C SER A 181 17.35 -21.22 -5.16
N ALA A 182 17.18 -19.95 -4.78
CA ALA A 182 16.10 -19.53 -3.87
C ALA A 182 14.73 -19.98 -4.40
N ASN A 183 14.47 -19.86 -5.70
CA ASN A 183 13.20 -20.26 -6.32
C ASN A 183 12.93 -21.78 -6.22
N GLU A 184 13.98 -22.59 -6.28
CA GLU A 184 13.87 -24.04 -6.13
C GLU A 184 13.67 -24.42 -4.66
N LEU A 185 14.31 -23.70 -3.72
CA LEU A 185 14.20 -23.94 -2.29
C LEU A 185 12.87 -23.50 -1.70
N MET A 186 12.30 -22.40 -2.18
CA MET A 186 11.02 -21.92 -1.69
C MET A 186 9.89 -22.92 -1.93
N GLY A 187 9.17 -23.26 -0.87
CA GLY A 187 8.10 -24.25 -0.89
C GLY A 187 8.55 -25.69 -0.65
N MET A 188 9.87 -25.99 -0.63
CA MET A 188 10.39 -27.29 -0.22
C MET A 188 10.30 -27.46 1.31
N ALA A 189 10.18 -28.71 1.74
CA ALA A 189 10.36 -29.03 3.16
C ALA A 189 11.85 -28.95 3.53
N ILE A 190 12.17 -28.36 4.67
CA ILE A 190 13.57 -28.23 5.13
C ILE A 190 14.25 -29.61 5.31
N ASP A 191 13.48 -30.65 5.59
CA ASP A 191 13.96 -32.03 5.74
C ASP A 191 14.55 -32.61 4.43
N GLU A 192 14.17 -32.08 3.27
CA GLU A 192 14.75 -32.49 2.00
C GLU A 192 16.19 -32.05 1.84
N ILE A 193 16.58 -30.96 2.50
CA ILE A 193 17.92 -30.37 2.45
C ILE A 193 18.74 -30.80 3.67
N LEU A 194 18.08 -30.96 4.82
CA LEU A 194 18.68 -31.41 6.07
C LEU A 194 18.23 -32.84 6.40
N PRO A 195 18.87 -33.86 5.84
CA PRO A 195 18.46 -35.23 6.04
C PRO A 195 18.64 -35.66 7.50
N VAL A 196 17.81 -36.58 7.89
CA VAL A 196 17.51 -37.14 9.24
C VAL A 196 18.73 -37.52 10.11
N GLN A 197 19.93 -37.63 9.59
CA GLN A 197 21.13 -38.04 10.33
C GLN A 197 21.68 -36.96 11.26
N ALA A 198 21.11 -35.76 11.26
CA ALA A 198 21.53 -34.64 12.12
C ALA A 198 20.87 -34.62 13.50
N ARG A 199 20.50 -35.80 14.07
CA ARG A 199 19.66 -35.84 15.27
C ARG A 199 20.46 -36.12 16.53
N PRO A 200 20.31 -35.29 17.58
CA PRO A 200 20.93 -35.55 18.88
C PRO A 200 20.29 -36.70 19.69
N CYS A 201 19.08 -37.16 19.34
CA CYS A 201 18.27 -37.99 20.23
C CYS A 201 17.63 -39.21 19.58
N GLY A 202 18.21 -39.84 18.55
CA GLY A 202 17.78 -41.18 18.09
C GLY A 202 16.32 -41.36 17.66
N GLY A 203 15.56 -40.30 17.59
CA GLY A 203 14.13 -40.26 17.23
C GLY A 203 13.89 -39.92 15.77
N SER A 204 12.85 -40.49 15.20
CA SER A 204 12.40 -40.30 13.85
C SER A 204 11.81 -38.92 13.64
N VAL A 205 12.24 -38.21 12.57
CA VAL A 205 11.83 -36.87 12.19
C VAL A 205 12.47 -35.81 13.09
N LEU A 206 13.20 -34.83 12.53
CA LEU A 206 13.37 -33.55 13.19
C LEU A 206 12.03 -33.30 13.87
N ASP A 207 11.99 -33.45 15.21
CA ASP A 207 10.77 -33.10 15.89
C ASP A 207 10.65 -31.60 15.74
N LEU A 208 10.13 -31.19 14.56
CA LEU A 208 9.89 -29.78 14.24
C LEU A 208 9.16 -29.14 15.42
N GLN A 209 8.32 -29.94 16.11
CA GLN A 209 7.63 -29.52 17.33
C GLN A 209 8.58 -29.17 18.47
N VAL A 210 9.73 -29.85 18.61
CA VAL A 210 10.74 -29.50 19.62
C VAL A 210 11.58 -28.32 19.17
N MET A 211 11.95 -28.24 17.89
CA MET A 211 12.66 -27.09 17.32
C MET A 211 11.78 -25.83 17.25
N LEU A 212 10.47 -26.00 17.16
CA LEU A 212 9.48 -24.91 17.18
C LEU A 212 9.33 -24.29 18.57
N GLN A 213 9.72 -25.00 19.64
CA GLN A 213 9.48 -24.50 21.00
C GLN A 213 10.73 -23.91 21.67
N LEU A 214 11.93 -24.33 21.28
CA LEU A 214 13.17 -23.92 21.91
C LEU A 214 14.29 -23.68 20.89
N PRO A 215 15.16 -22.68 21.11
CA PRO A 215 16.39 -22.54 20.34
C PRO A 215 17.25 -23.80 20.47
N TRP A 216 17.74 -24.31 19.36
CA TRP A 216 18.60 -25.47 19.30
C TRP A 216 19.87 -25.21 18.49
N SER A 217 20.97 -25.86 18.85
CA SER A 217 22.21 -25.79 18.09
C SER A 217 22.93 -27.15 18.11
N GLY A 218 23.50 -27.54 16.96
CA GLY A 218 24.21 -28.82 16.86
C GLY A 218 24.89 -28.99 15.49
N ALA A 219 25.61 -30.11 15.38
CA ALA A 219 26.18 -30.50 14.09
C ALA A 219 25.12 -31.15 13.19
N ALA A 220 25.13 -30.80 11.93
CA ALA A 220 24.24 -31.33 10.93
C ALA A 220 24.97 -31.58 9.61
N THR A 221 24.28 -32.25 8.69
CA THR A 221 24.79 -32.45 7.32
C THR A 221 23.75 -31.91 6.34
N VAL A 222 24.16 -31.02 5.46
CA VAL A 222 23.34 -30.53 4.35
C VAL A 222 23.57 -31.40 3.13
N MET A 223 22.48 -31.87 2.52
CA MET A 223 22.54 -32.51 1.21
C MET A 223 22.45 -31.44 0.12
N THR A 224 23.49 -31.30 -0.68
CA THR A 224 23.49 -30.36 -1.80
C THR A 224 22.70 -30.91 -2.99
N ARG A 225 22.34 -30.04 -3.94
CA ARG A 225 21.70 -30.42 -5.21
C ARG A 225 22.48 -31.52 -5.96
N GLN A 226 23.80 -31.50 -5.88
CA GLN A 226 24.68 -32.50 -6.50
C GLN A 226 24.82 -33.79 -5.66
N ARG A 227 24.00 -33.93 -4.62
CA ARG A 227 24.03 -35.05 -3.65
C ARG A 227 25.33 -35.16 -2.86
N HIS A 228 26.07 -34.10 -2.74
CA HIS A 228 27.23 -34.06 -1.84
C HIS A 228 26.78 -33.72 -0.41
N GLN A 229 27.46 -34.32 0.55
CA GLN A 229 27.23 -34.04 1.97
C GLN A 229 28.18 -32.96 2.46
N VAL A 230 27.63 -31.87 3.01
CA VAL A 230 28.40 -30.77 3.61
C VAL A 230 28.13 -30.74 5.12
N LYS A 231 29.19 -30.89 5.92
CA LYS A 231 29.08 -30.77 7.39
C LYS A 231 28.87 -29.30 7.77
N VAL A 232 27.89 -29.04 8.59
CA VAL A 232 27.55 -27.71 9.07
C VAL A 232 27.29 -27.72 10.57
N GLN A 233 27.52 -26.58 11.18
CA GLN A 233 26.94 -26.25 12.49
C GLN A 233 25.64 -25.53 12.21
N ILE A 234 24.55 -26.00 12.75
CA ILE A 234 23.23 -25.39 12.62
C ILE A 234 22.80 -24.80 13.96
N SER A 235 22.18 -23.62 13.93
CA SER A 235 21.46 -23.01 15.03
C SER A 235 20.06 -22.66 14.58
N THR A 236 19.06 -23.06 15.34
CA THR A 236 17.65 -22.76 15.05
C THR A 236 17.05 -21.90 16.14
N SER A 237 16.13 -21.02 15.75
CA SER A 237 15.37 -20.19 16.68
C SER A 237 13.93 -20.06 16.18
N PRO A 238 12.93 -20.22 17.08
CA PRO A 238 11.54 -20.02 16.69
C PRO A 238 11.25 -18.56 16.34
N ILE A 239 10.41 -18.34 15.34
CA ILE A 239 9.84 -17.05 15.00
C ILE A 239 8.46 -17.00 15.64
N LEU A 240 8.29 -16.11 16.61
CA LEU A 240 7.02 -15.92 17.30
C LEU A 240 6.14 -14.89 16.57
N ASN A 241 4.82 -15.05 16.65
CA ASN A 241 3.90 -14.01 16.21
C ASN A 241 4.03 -12.76 17.10
N LYS A 242 3.40 -11.63 16.68
CA LYS A 242 3.49 -10.33 17.39
C LYS A 242 3.10 -10.41 18.88
N ASN A 243 2.22 -11.35 19.25
CA ASN A 243 1.73 -11.50 20.61
C ASN A 243 2.50 -12.57 21.39
N ASN A 244 3.48 -13.25 20.78
CA ASN A 244 4.20 -14.40 21.35
C ASN A 244 3.29 -15.57 21.75
N ASP A 245 2.09 -15.68 21.17
CA ASP A 245 1.10 -16.70 21.53
C ASP A 245 1.36 -18.05 20.83
N PHE A 246 1.99 -18.01 19.65
CA PHE A 246 2.35 -19.20 18.88
C PHE A 246 3.56 -18.98 17.99
N VAL A 247 4.21 -20.06 17.62
CA VAL A 247 5.34 -20.07 16.69
C VAL A 247 4.79 -19.99 15.26
N SER A 248 5.23 -18.99 14.53
CA SER A 248 4.86 -18.77 13.11
C SER A 248 5.86 -19.40 12.15
N GLY A 249 7.06 -19.75 12.62
CA GLY A 249 8.11 -20.34 11.79
C GLY A 249 9.40 -20.58 12.57
N VAL A 250 10.46 -20.95 11.84
CA VAL A 250 11.80 -21.17 12.39
C VAL A 250 12.83 -20.48 11.52
N THR A 251 13.80 -19.83 12.16
CA THR A 251 15.05 -19.40 11.53
C THR A 251 16.10 -20.48 11.73
N ALA A 252 16.70 -20.97 10.66
CA ALA A 252 17.87 -21.84 10.70
C ALA A 252 19.10 -21.11 10.14
N ILE A 253 20.16 -21.03 10.91
CA ILE A 253 21.45 -20.48 10.51
C ILE A 253 22.45 -21.64 10.41
N LEU A 254 23.06 -21.78 9.23
CA LEU A 254 23.99 -22.87 8.93
C LEU A 254 25.37 -22.30 8.63
N ARG A 255 26.36 -22.77 9.36
CA ARG A 255 27.77 -22.44 9.20
C ARG A 255 28.53 -23.66 8.74
N ARG A 256 29.24 -23.58 7.62
CA ARG A 256 30.11 -24.66 7.15
C ARG A 256 31.22 -24.94 8.18
N VAL A 257 31.39 -26.19 8.55
CA VAL A 257 32.52 -26.62 9.36
C VAL A 257 33.65 -27.02 8.42
N GLU A 258 34.71 -26.20 8.38
CA GLU A 258 35.92 -26.56 7.68
C GLU A 258 36.58 -27.70 8.51
N SER A 259 36.77 -28.86 7.89
CA SER A 259 37.60 -29.88 8.48
C SER A 259 39.05 -29.36 8.45
N PHE A 260 39.57 -28.96 9.60
CA PHE A 260 41.02 -28.87 9.74
C PHE A 260 41.60 -30.24 9.39
N ALA A 261 42.38 -30.31 8.31
CA ALA A 261 43.14 -31.47 7.90
C ALA A 261 44.32 -31.71 8.85
#